data_40c13e834f788a4f30691efd476a37ed
#
_entry.id   40c13e834f788a4f30691efd476a37ed
#
_cell.length_a   1.000
_cell.length_b   1.000
_cell.length_c   1.000
_cell.angle_alpha   90.00
_cell.angle_beta   90.00
_cell.angle_gamma   90.00
#
_symmetry.space_group_name_H-M   'P 1'
#
loop_
_entity.id
_entity.type
_entity.pdbx_description
1 polymer ?
#
loop_
_entity_poly.entity_id
_entity_poly.type
_entity_poly.pdbx_seq_one_letter_code
_entity_poly.pdbx_strand_id
1 'polypeptide(L)'
;MRRVTGIGGIVFKARDPAALQAWYRTHLGMDVQAWGGAALDWTDEAGQPVAGTTAWRVCGKEGEDFGPGDPSFMVTYRVADLAGLLAALRAEGCAVLDKMDDSEYGKFGWVVDPEGNKVELWEPPEGQ
;
A
#
# COMPACT_ATOMS: atom_id res chain seq x y z
N MET A 1 -8.79 19.80 -6.10
CA MET A 1 -8.76 18.85 -4.94
C MET A 1 -7.53 17.98 -5.01
N ARG A 2 -6.79 17.91 -3.92
CA ARG A 2 -5.63 17.04 -3.83
C ARG A 2 -6.10 15.62 -3.49
N ARG A 3 -5.88 14.68 -4.41
CA ARG A 3 -6.35 13.30 -4.26
C ARG A 3 -5.31 12.41 -3.60
N VAL A 4 -4.13 12.30 -4.22
CA VAL A 4 -3.01 11.53 -3.65
C VAL A 4 -2.19 12.46 -2.77
N THR A 5 -1.94 12.03 -1.54
CA THR A 5 -1.20 12.81 -0.55
C THR A 5 0.21 12.29 -0.32
N GLY A 6 0.55 11.15 -0.88
CA GLY A 6 1.89 10.58 -0.78
C GLY A 6 1.92 9.10 -1.13
N ILE A 7 3.11 8.53 -1.10
CA ILE A 7 3.28 7.08 -1.26
C ILE A 7 2.94 6.44 0.08
N GLY A 8 1.94 5.57 0.08
CA GLY A 8 1.52 4.86 1.28
C GLY A 8 2.32 3.61 1.55
N GLY A 9 2.90 3.02 0.52
CA GLY A 9 3.69 1.82 0.69
C GLY A 9 3.88 1.02 -0.58
N ILE A 10 4.48 -0.14 -0.40
CA ILE A 10 4.68 -1.09 -1.48
C ILE A 10 4.42 -2.51 -0.96
N VAL A 11 3.76 -3.31 -1.78
CA VAL A 11 3.56 -4.74 -1.53
C VAL A 11 4.24 -5.49 -2.66
N PHE A 12 5.04 -6.50 -2.34
CA PHE A 12 5.67 -7.28 -3.39
C PHE A 12 5.66 -8.78 -3.06
N LYS A 13 5.70 -9.59 -4.12
CA LYS A 13 5.62 -11.03 -4.03
C LYS A 13 7.00 -11.64 -3.90
N ALA A 14 7.09 -12.69 -3.10
CA ALA A 14 8.32 -13.45 -2.92
C ALA A 14 8.04 -14.93 -3.07
N ARG A 15 9.02 -15.67 -3.59
CA ARG A 15 8.95 -17.15 -3.64
C ARG A 15 9.06 -17.72 -2.23
N ASP A 16 9.87 -17.09 -1.39
CA ASP A 16 10.05 -17.49 0.01
C ASP A 16 9.94 -16.23 0.87
N PRO A 17 8.71 -15.84 1.26
CA PRO A 17 8.51 -14.62 2.03
C PRO A 17 9.29 -14.60 3.35
N ALA A 18 9.36 -15.72 4.05
CA ALA A 18 10.05 -15.77 5.34
C ALA A 18 11.55 -15.52 5.19
N ALA A 19 12.18 -16.13 4.17
CA ALA A 19 13.60 -15.92 3.91
C ALA A 19 13.89 -14.48 3.48
N LEU A 20 13.02 -13.90 2.65
CA LEU A 20 13.18 -12.52 2.21
C LEU A 20 13.01 -11.53 3.37
N GLN A 21 12.01 -11.73 4.21
CA GLN A 21 11.79 -10.91 5.40
C GLN A 21 13.01 -10.97 6.33
N ALA A 22 13.57 -12.17 6.54
CA ALA A 22 14.77 -12.34 7.35
C ALA A 22 15.97 -11.59 6.78
N TRP A 23 16.12 -11.57 5.47
CA TRP A 23 17.18 -10.81 4.81
C TRP A 23 17.07 -9.31 5.11
N TYR A 24 15.85 -8.75 4.99
CA TYR A 24 15.63 -7.33 5.27
C TYR A 24 15.84 -6.99 6.74
N ARG A 25 15.44 -7.87 7.66
CA ARG A 25 15.75 -7.68 9.09
C ARG A 25 17.24 -7.65 9.34
N THR A 26 17.96 -8.64 8.81
CA THR A 26 19.38 -8.83 9.09
C THR A 26 20.25 -7.75 8.45
N HIS A 27 19.97 -7.42 7.19
CA HIS A 27 20.90 -6.57 6.42
C HIS A 27 20.47 -5.11 6.33
N LEU A 28 19.17 -4.82 6.40
CA LEU A 28 18.68 -3.44 6.34
C LEU A 28 18.05 -2.97 7.65
N GLY A 29 18.05 -3.80 8.67
CA GLY A 29 17.56 -3.40 9.99
C GLY A 29 16.06 -3.14 10.03
N MET A 30 15.29 -3.69 9.09
CA MET A 30 13.85 -3.48 9.09
C MET A 30 13.19 -4.29 10.21
N ASP A 31 12.30 -3.63 10.96
CA ASP A 31 11.53 -4.27 12.02
C ASP A 31 10.30 -4.98 11.43
N VAL A 32 10.54 -6.10 10.75
CA VAL A 32 9.49 -6.85 10.09
C VAL A 32 8.63 -7.59 11.12
N GLN A 33 7.35 -7.30 11.12
CA GLN A 33 6.38 -7.81 12.07
C GLN A 33 5.77 -9.14 11.60
N ALA A 34 5.01 -9.78 12.48
CA ALA A 34 4.40 -11.09 12.19
C ALA A 34 3.43 -11.07 10.99
N TRP A 35 2.85 -9.90 10.68
CA TRP A 35 1.97 -9.77 9.52
C TRP A 35 2.71 -9.71 8.18
N GLY A 36 4.03 -9.77 8.20
CA GLY A 36 4.84 -9.89 6.98
C GLY A 36 5.41 -8.58 6.45
N GLY A 37 5.33 -7.51 7.22
CA GLY A 37 5.85 -6.22 6.77
C GLY A 37 6.24 -5.31 7.92
N ALA A 38 6.52 -4.06 7.59
CA ALA A 38 6.92 -3.04 8.54
C ALA A 38 6.15 -1.75 8.27
N ALA A 39 5.74 -1.09 9.32
CA ALA A 39 5.19 0.26 9.25
C ALA A 39 6.33 1.24 9.55
N LEU A 40 6.69 2.04 8.56
CA LEU A 40 7.79 2.99 8.66
C LEU A 40 7.20 4.36 9.01
N ASP A 41 7.24 4.70 10.29
CA ASP A 41 6.73 5.97 10.78
C ASP A 41 7.63 7.11 10.30
N TRP A 42 7.01 8.19 9.85
CA TRP A 42 7.73 9.32 9.29
C TRP A 42 8.39 10.15 10.39
N THR A 43 9.57 10.68 10.07
CA THR A 43 10.30 11.59 10.93
C THR A 43 10.75 12.80 10.11
N ASP A 44 11.00 13.91 10.79
CA ASP A 44 11.61 15.08 10.16
C ASP A 44 13.14 14.94 10.09
N GLU A 45 13.82 15.95 9.59
CA GLU A 45 15.28 15.95 9.44
C GLU A 45 16.01 15.81 10.77
N ALA A 46 15.39 16.20 11.88
CA ALA A 46 15.95 16.08 13.22
C ALA A 46 15.63 14.72 13.87
N GLY A 47 14.93 13.82 13.15
CA GLY A 47 14.53 12.52 13.67
C GLY A 47 13.31 12.56 14.57
N GLN A 48 12.58 13.69 14.62
CA GLN A 48 11.38 13.80 15.42
C GLN A 48 10.16 13.24 14.68
N PRO A 49 9.23 12.56 15.38
CA PRO A 49 8.06 11.99 14.73
C PRO A 49 7.18 13.07 14.10
N VAL A 50 6.69 12.78 12.89
CA VAL A 50 5.65 13.57 12.23
C VAL A 50 4.53 12.62 11.82
N ALA A 51 3.32 13.15 11.64
CA ALA A 51 2.19 12.31 11.27
C ALA A 51 2.38 11.72 9.89
N GLY A 52 2.33 10.40 9.80
CA GLY A 52 2.42 9.67 8.56
C GLY A 52 3.19 8.36 8.71
N THR A 53 2.79 7.40 7.88
CA THR A 53 3.36 6.05 7.89
C THR A 53 3.45 5.55 6.47
N THR A 54 4.54 4.90 6.13
CA THR A 54 4.67 4.15 4.89
C THR A 54 4.72 2.66 5.24
N ALA A 55 3.89 1.87 4.57
CA ALA A 55 3.81 0.43 4.82
C ALA A 55 4.63 -0.33 3.79
N TRP A 56 5.48 -1.24 4.25
CA TRP A 56 6.25 -2.14 3.42
C TRP A 56 5.82 -3.56 3.75
N ARG A 57 5.48 -4.36 2.72
CA ARG A 57 4.97 -5.71 2.97
C ARG A 57 5.43 -6.69 1.89
N VAL A 58 5.76 -7.90 2.33
CA VAL A 58 6.08 -9.02 1.45
C VAL A 58 4.99 -10.08 1.59
N CYS A 59 4.47 -10.55 0.48
CA CYS A 59 3.49 -11.62 0.46
C CYS A 59 3.99 -12.81 -0.35
N GLY A 60 3.29 -13.94 -0.23
CA GLY A 60 3.58 -15.13 -1.02
C GLY A 60 3.18 -14.94 -2.47
N LYS A 61 3.83 -15.69 -3.35
CA LYS A 61 3.63 -15.59 -4.81
C LYS A 61 2.18 -15.82 -5.22
N GLU A 62 1.42 -16.62 -4.48
CA GLU A 62 0.05 -16.98 -4.81
C GLU A 62 -0.99 -16.28 -3.93
N GLY A 63 -0.54 -15.39 -3.02
CA GLY A 63 -1.40 -14.83 -2.00
C GLY A 63 -2.33 -13.72 -2.44
N GLU A 64 -1.93 -12.92 -3.44
CA GLU A 64 -2.69 -11.74 -3.85
C GLU A 64 -2.63 -11.55 -5.36
N ASP A 65 -3.71 -10.97 -5.88
CA ASP A 65 -3.81 -10.58 -7.29
C ASP A 65 -3.30 -9.14 -7.44
N PHE A 66 -2.20 -8.97 -8.15
CA PHE A 66 -1.63 -7.65 -8.44
C PHE A 66 -2.03 -7.13 -9.83
N GLY A 67 -3.03 -7.76 -10.44
CA GLY A 67 -3.57 -7.29 -11.69
C GLY A 67 -3.06 -8.03 -12.92
N PRO A 68 -3.39 -7.54 -14.13
CA PRO A 68 -3.03 -8.20 -15.39
C PRO A 68 -1.53 -8.39 -15.54
N GLY A 69 -1.12 -9.52 -16.11
CA GLY A 69 0.28 -9.83 -16.35
C GLY A 69 1.05 -10.32 -15.14
N ASP A 70 0.37 -10.52 -14.02
CA ASP A 70 0.97 -11.02 -12.77
C ASP A 70 2.24 -10.25 -12.36
N PRO A 71 2.18 -8.93 -12.16
CA PRO A 71 3.34 -8.15 -11.72
C PRO A 71 3.79 -8.58 -10.32
N SER A 72 5.06 -8.34 -10.02
CA SER A 72 5.64 -8.77 -8.75
C SER A 72 5.43 -7.78 -7.61
N PHE A 73 4.93 -6.57 -7.90
CA PHE A 73 4.69 -5.58 -6.86
C PHE A 73 3.50 -4.69 -7.21
N MET A 74 2.98 -4.03 -6.19
CA MET A 74 1.87 -3.09 -6.29
C MET A 74 2.18 -1.89 -5.41
N VAL A 75 2.00 -0.69 -5.96
CA VAL A 75 2.22 0.56 -5.21
C VAL A 75 0.93 0.95 -4.50
N THR A 76 1.07 1.41 -3.27
CA THR A 76 -0.02 1.96 -2.47
C THR A 76 0.16 3.47 -2.38
N TYR A 77 -0.90 4.21 -2.72
CA TYR A 77 -0.94 5.66 -2.58
C TYR A 77 -1.84 6.05 -1.40
N ARG A 78 -1.40 7.00 -0.61
CA ARG A 78 -2.19 7.58 0.48
C ARG A 78 -3.20 8.55 -0.11
N VAL A 79 -4.43 8.49 0.39
CA VAL A 79 -5.49 9.41 -0.02
C VAL A 79 -6.21 9.96 1.21
N ALA A 80 -6.81 11.13 1.09
CA ALA A 80 -7.50 11.77 2.21
C ALA A 80 -8.95 11.30 2.35
N ASP A 81 -9.61 10.98 1.23
CA ASP A 81 -11.03 10.60 1.20
C ASP A 81 -11.22 9.52 0.14
N LEU A 82 -11.11 8.27 0.57
CA LEU A 82 -11.19 7.14 -0.36
C LEU A 82 -12.56 7.03 -1.01
N ALA A 83 -13.62 7.10 -0.23
CA ALA A 83 -14.98 6.93 -0.79
C ALA A 83 -15.28 7.99 -1.85
N GLY A 84 -14.95 9.25 -1.56
CA GLY A 84 -15.13 10.35 -2.51
C GLY A 84 -14.27 10.19 -3.76
N LEU A 85 -13.03 9.75 -3.58
CA LEU A 85 -12.13 9.52 -4.72
C LEU A 85 -12.64 8.39 -5.61
N LEU A 86 -13.04 7.25 -5.04
CA LEU A 86 -13.54 6.12 -5.83
C LEU A 86 -14.78 6.52 -6.62
N ALA A 87 -15.69 7.30 -6.02
CA ALA A 87 -16.87 7.81 -6.73
C ALA A 87 -16.47 8.73 -7.89
N ALA A 88 -15.51 9.62 -7.67
CA ALA A 88 -15.01 10.52 -8.72
C ALA A 88 -14.35 9.74 -9.86
N LEU A 89 -13.53 8.75 -9.54
CA LEU A 89 -12.85 7.92 -10.55
C LEU A 89 -13.85 7.14 -11.39
N ARG A 90 -14.90 6.59 -10.77
CA ARG A 90 -15.96 5.89 -11.51
C ARG A 90 -16.69 6.85 -12.45
N ALA A 91 -16.99 8.06 -12.00
CA ALA A 91 -17.64 9.08 -12.82
C ALA A 91 -16.75 9.52 -13.99
N GLU A 92 -15.43 9.46 -13.83
CA GLU A 92 -14.45 9.79 -14.88
C GLU A 92 -14.19 8.61 -15.84
N GLY A 93 -14.82 7.47 -15.62
CA GLY A 93 -14.65 6.30 -16.48
C GLY A 93 -13.43 5.45 -16.19
N CYS A 94 -12.81 5.62 -15.02
CA CYS A 94 -11.64 4.83 -14.65
C CYS A 94 -12.04 3.40 -14.23
N ALA A 95 -11.11 2.47 -14.37
CA ALA A 95 -11.33 1.05 -14.07
C ALA A 95 -11.18 0.79 -12.56
N VAL A 96 -12.20 1.16 -11.80
CA VAL A 96 -12.23 0.96 -10.33
C VAL A 96 -12.77 -0.43 -10.03
N LEU A 97 -12.07 -1.17 -9.16
CA LEU A 97 -12.55 -2.49 -8.72
C LEU A 97 -13.70 -2.33 -7.73
N ASP A 98 -14.60 -3.33 -7.72
CA ASP A 98 -15.78 -3.29 -6.84
C ASP A 98 -15.41 -3.51 -5.37
N LYS A 99 -14.32 -4.21 -5.11
CA LYS A 99 -13.87 -4.53 -3.75
C LYS A 99 -13.38 -3.29 -3.02
N MET A 100 -13.78 -3.14 -1.77
CA MET A 100 -13.26 -2.13 -0.84
C MET A 100 -13.15 -2.77 0.54
N ASP A 101 -12.04 -2.56 1.21
CA ASP A 101 -11.83 -3.06 2.57
C ASP A 101 -11.84 -1.89 3.55
N ASP A 102 -12.46 -2.11 4.72
CA ASP A 102 -12.49 -1.14 5.82
C ASP A 102 -12.14 -1.91 7.10
N SER A 103 -11.05 -1.54 7.73
CA SER A 103 -10.54 -2.25 8.91
C SER A 103 -9.84 -1.28 9.86
N GLU A 104 -9.28 -1.82 10.94
CA GLU A 104 -8.46 -1.04 11.86
C GLU A 104 -7.21 -0.45 11.20
N TYR A 105 -6.78 -1.03 10.06
CA TYR A 105 -5.63 -0.54 9.30
C TYR A 105 -5.98 0.59 8.33
N GLY A 106 -7.24 0.97 8.26
CA GLY A 106 -7.74 2.01 7.36
C GLY A 106 -8.65 1.46 6.28
N LYS A 107 -8.88 2.27 5.26
CA LYS A 107 -9.73 1.91 4.13
C LYS A 107 -8.88 1.70 2.89
N PHE A 108 -9.19 0.64 2.15
CA PHE A 108 -8.44 0.27 0.94
C PHE A 108 -9.39 0.12 -0.24
N GLY A 109 -8.95 0.62 -1.38
CA GLY A 109 -9.64 0.42 -2.66
C GLY A 109 -8.62 0.27 -3.77
N TRP A 110 -9.06 -0.13 -4.96
CA TRP A 110 -8.16 -0.44 -6.07
C TRP A 110 -8.68 0.09 -7.38
N VAL A 111 -7.75 0.54 -8.21
CA VAL A 111 -8.02 1.01 -9.56
C VAL A 111 -6.92 0.48 -10.48
N VAL A 112 -7.26 0.23 -11.74
CA VAL A 112 -6.27 -0.20 -12.75
C VAL A 112 -5.95 0.99 -13.62
N ASP A 113 -4.67 1.31 -13.79
CA ASP A 113 -4.23 2.43 -14.61
C ASP A 113 -4.26 2.09 -16.12
N PRO A 114 -4.03 3.07 -17.01
CA PRO A 114 -4.09 2.82 -18.47
C PRO A 114 -3.07 1.80 -18.99
N GLU A 115 -1.98 1.56 -18.25
CA GLU A 115 -0.96 0.56 -18.63
C GLU A 115 -1.25 -0.82 -18.02
N GLY A 116 -2.36 -0.97 -17.31
CA GLY A 116 -2.75 -2.25 -16.71
C GLY A 116 -2.20 -2.49 -15.31
N ASN A 117 -1.59 -1.49 -14.68
CA ASN A 117 -1.10 -1.66 -13.32
C ASN A 117 -2.25 -1.53 -12.32
N LYS A 118 -2.39 -2.52 -11.44
CA LYS A 118 -3.32 -2.41 -10.30
C LYS A 118 -2.67 -1.53 -9.24
N VAL A 119 -3.40 -0.53 -8.81
CA VAL A 119 -2.96 0.47 -7.85
C VAL A 119 -3.82 0.35 -6.61
N GLU A 120 -3.20 0.35 -5.45
CA GLU A 120 -3.91 0.37 -4.18
C GLU A 120 -4.02 1.80 -3.68
N LEU A 121 -5.23 2.17 -3.24
CA LEU A 121 -5.52 3.47 -2.66
C LEU A 121 -5.86 3.25 -1.19
N TRP A 122 -5.19 3.97 -0.32
CA TRP A 122 -5.27 3.77 1.12
C TRP A 122 -5.61 5.07 1.83
N GLU A 123 -6.74 5.07 2.55
CA GLU A 123 -7.05 6.12 3.50
C GLU A 123 -6.63 5.63 4.88
N PRO A 124 -5.47 6.10 5.40
CA PRO A 124 -4.97 5.62 6.68
C PRO A 124 -5.90 5.99 7.83
N PRO A 125 -5.82 5.26 8.96
CA PRO A 125 -6.47 5.70 10.17
C PRO A 125 -5.94 7.07 10.60
N GLU A 126 -6.72 7.78 11.40
CA GLU A 126 -6.35 9.10 11.89
C GLU A 126 -4.99 9.04 12.60
N GLY A 127 -4.12 9.98 12.30
CA GLY A 127 -2.78 10.08 12.88
C GLY A 127 -1.71 9.24 12.17
N GLN A 128 -2.10 8.44 11.22
CA GLN A 128 -1.19 7.63 10.41
C GLN A 128 -1.19 8.10 8.95
#